data_9d9f242540756ebfb820c9a5405bc528
#
_entry.id   9d9f242540756ebfb820c9a5405bc528
#
_cell.length_a   1.000
_cell.length_b   1.000
_cell.length_c   1.000
_cell.angle_alpha   90.00
_cell.angle_beta   90.00
_cell.angle_gamma   90.00
#
_symmetry.space_group_name_H-M   'P 1'
#
loop_
_entity.id
_entity.type
_entity.pdbx_description
1 polymer ?
#
loop_
_entity_poly.entity_id
_entity_poly.type
_entity_poly.pdbx_seq_one_letter_code
_entity_poly.pdbx_strand_id
1 'polypeptide(L)'
;PRHVFLIDGSGFIFRAFHGLPPMTRGDGTPVNAVFGYTKMIMKLLDDTDADHVAVIFDKARKTFRSDIYPEYKAHRPPPPDELIPQFALVREATDALNIPAVSLEGFEADDIIATYAREAAEQGAEVTIVSSDKDLMQLVNDRVTMLDAMKNKVIRAEQVFEKFGVGDRKSVV
;
A
#
# COMPACT_ATOMS: atom_id res chain seq x y z
N PRO A 1 -8.77 3.07 22.22
CA PRO A 1 -8.81 2.14 21.09
C PRO A 1 -7.47 2.12 20.37
N ARG A 2 -7.17 0.97 19.77
CA ARG A 2 -5.93 0.83 19.04
C ARG A 2 -6.03 1.48 17.66
N HIS A 3 -4.91 1.96 17.19
CA HIS A 3 -4.82 2.53 15.85
C HIS A 3 -3.82 1.71 15.02
N VAL A 4 -4.29 1.21 13.89
CA VAL A 4 -3.52 0.33 13.01
C VAL A 4 -3.27 1.04 11.69
N PHE A 5 -2.00 1.08 11.25
CA PHE A 5 -1.62 1.57 9.93
C PHE A 5 -1.31 0.39 9.02
N LEU A 6 -1.97 0.35 7.88
CA LEU A 6 -1.70 -0.64 6.84
C LEU A 6 -1.20 0.09 5.61
N ILE A 7 0.07 -0.08 5.29
CA ILE A 7 0.72 0.67 4.23
C ILE A 7 0.81 -0.20 2.98
N ASP A 8 0.32 0.32 1.87
CA ASP A 8 0.42 -0.32 0.55
C ASP A 8 1.84 -0.13 0.02
N GLY A 9 2.72 -1.08 0.36
CA GLY A 9 4.13 -0.98 0.00
C GLY A 9 4.38 -1.05 -1.49
N SER A 10 3.66 -1.91 -2.18
CA SER A 10 3.83 -2.05 -3.63
C SER A 10 3.49 -0.76 -4.37
N GLY A 11 2.40 -0.11 -3.98
CA GLY A 11 2.03 1.18 -4.56
C GLY A 11 3.09 2.24 -4.33
N PHE A 12 3.68 2.28 -3.13
CA PHE A 12 4.72 3.24 -2.80
C PHE A 12 5.99 3.02 -3.62
N ILE A 13 6.36 1.76 -3.85
CA ILE A 13 7.54 1.43 -4.66
C ILE A 13 7.40 2.03 -6.06
N PHE A 14 6.28 1.78 -6.72
CA PHE A 14 6.04 2.27 -8.07
C PHE A 14 5.98 3.81 -8.11
N ARG A 15 5.32 4.41 -7.15
CA ARG A 15 5.23 5.86 -7.07
C ARG A 15 6.61 6.49 -6.87
N ALA A 16 7.42 5.92 -5.99
CA ALA A 16 8.77 6.43 -5.74
C ALA A 16 9.65 6.29 -6.98
N PHE A 17 9.54 5.16 -7.68
CA PHE A 17 10.32 4.91 -8.87
C PHE A 17 10.01 5.94 -9.97
N HIS A 18 8.74 6.16 -10.24
CA HIS A 18 8.32 7.07 -11.30
C HIS A 18 8.39 8.54 -10.90
N GLY A 19 8.34 8.83 -9.61
CA GLY A 19 8.34 10.21 -9.11
C GLY A 19 9.72 10.81 -8.92
N LEU A 20 10.78 10.02 -8.97
CA LEU A 20 12.14 10.48 -8.78
C LEU A 20 13.00 10.19 -10.01
N PRO A 21 14.01 11.07 -10.28
CA PRO A 21 14.93 10.79 -11.35
C PRO A 21 15.76 9.54 -11.05
N PRO A 22 16.34 8.92 -12.08
CA PRO A 22 17.22 7.77 -11.85
C PRO A 22 18.34 8.11 -10.87
N MET A 23 18.59 7.20 -9.93
CA MET A 23 19.65 7.31 -8.94
C MET A 23 20.31 5.96 -8.80
N THR A 24 21.64 5.96 -8.72
CA THR A 24 22.40 4.72 -8.52
C THR A 24 23.35 4.90 -7.34
N ARG A 25 23.63 3.79 -6.66
CA ARG A 25 24.71 3.80 -5.67
C ARG A 25 26.02 3.47 -6.36
N GLY A 26 27.11 3.49 -5.59
CA GLY A 26 28.46 3.38 -6.16
C GLY A 26 28.74 2.15 -7.03
N ASP A 27 28.02 1.05 -6.78
CA ASP A 27 28.17 -0.17 -7.57
C ASP A 27 27.26 -0.22 -8.82
N GLY A 28 26.53 0.87 -9.09
CA GLY A 28 25.65 0.96 -10.25
C GLY A 28 24.23 0.46 -10.00
N THR A 29 23.91 -0.03 -8.81
CA THR A 29 22.56 -0.51 -8.51
C THR A 29 21.58 0.66 -8.45
N PRO A 30 20.45 0.60 -9.18
CA PRO A 30 19.43 1.65 -9.09
C PRO A 30 18.82 1.69 -7.70
N VAL A 31 18.62 2.88 -7.13
CA VAL A 31 18.11 3.03 -5.75
C VAL A 31 17.08 4.15 -5.60
N ASN A 32 16.58 4.71 -6.69
CA ASN A 32 15.60 5.81 -6.58
C ASN A 32 14.32 5.39 -5.87
N ALA A 33 13.80 4.19 -6.17
CA ALA A 33 12.60 3.69 -5.51
C ALA A 33 12.85 3.43 -4.03
N VAL A 34 13.99 2.82 -3.69
CA VAL A 34 14.37 2.56 -2.30
C VAL A 34 14.47 3.87 -1.53
N PHE A 35 15.12 4.85 -2.12
CA PHE A 35 15.30 6.16 -1.49
C PHE A 35 13.96 6.82 -1.20
N GLY A 36 13.11 6.92 -2.21
CA GLY A 36 11.81 7.57 -2.06
C GLY A 36 10.88 6.83 -1.10
N TYR A 37 10.87 5.49 -1.20
CA TYR A 37 10.08 4.66 -0.31
C TYR A 37 10.52 4.86 1.15
N THR A 38 11.81 4.73 1.42
CA THR A 38 12.33 4.84 2.78
C THR A 38 12.03 6.21 3.37
N LYS A 39 12.22 7.26 2.59
CA LYS A 39 11.95 8.62 3.02
C LYS A 39 10.49 8.81 3.38
N MET A 40 9.58 8.28 2.57
CA MET A 40 8.14 8.36 2.81
C MET A 40 7.74 7.60 4.08
N ILE A 41 8.27 6.39 4.25
CA ILE A 41 7.96 5.58 5.43
C ILE A 41 8.44 6.28 6.70
N MET A 42 9.64 6.82 6.69
CA MET A 42 10.18 7.53 7.85
C MET A 42 9.30 8.73 8.22
N LYS A 43 8.84 9.47 7.24
CA LYS A 43 7.95 10.60 7.48
C LYS A 43 6.61 10.14 8.07
N LEU A 44 6.06 9.05 7.56
CA LEU A 44 4.80 8.51 8.09
C LEU A 44 4.96 8.08 9.55
N LEU A 45 6.07 7.43 9.88
CA LEU A 45 6.34 6.99 11.25
C LEU A 45 6.47 8.17 12.20
N ASP A 46 7.08 9.26 11.75
CA ASP A 46 7.20 10.46 12.57
C ASP A 46 5.86 11.15 12.81
N ASP A 47 4.96 11.08 11.84
CA ASP A 47 3.71 11.82 11.88
C ASP A 47 2.54 11.03 12.48
N THR A 48 2.67 9.72 12.63
CA THR A 48 1.56 8.89 13.10
C THR A 48 1.62 8.60 14.59
N ASP A 49 0.45 8.45 15.19
CA ASP A 49 0.29 7.95 16.56
C ASP A 49 -0.12 6.46 16.58
N ALA A 50 -0.02 5.78 15.46
CA ALA A 50 -0.47 4.39 15.36
C ALA A 50 0.28 3.47 16.34
N ASP A 51 -0.48 2.55 16.93
CA ASP A 51 0.07 1.53 17.83
C ASP A 51 0.72 0.39 17.05
N HIS A 52 0.22 0.13 15.85
CA HIS A 52 0.70 -0.96 14.99
C HIS A 52 0.83 -0.45 13.57
N VAL A 53 1.95 -0.79 12.95
CA VAL A 53 2.21 -0.43 11.55
C VAL A 53 2.67 -1.69 10.83
N ALA A 54 2.10 -1.95 9.68
CA ALA A 54 2.54 -3.04 8.80
C ALA A 54 2.60 -2.52 7.38
N VAL A 55 3.58 -3.01 6.62
CA VAL A 55 3.68 -2.72 5.20
C VAL A 55 3.32 -3.99 4.44
N ILE A 56 2.40 -3.88 3.51
CA ILE A 56 1.90 -5.01 2.76
C ILE A 56 2.45 -4.95 1.34
N PHE A 57 2.99 -6.07 0.88
CA PHE A 57 3.57 -6.19 -0.45
C PHE A 57 2.91 -7.31 -1.23
N ASP A 58 2.93 -7.20 -2.55
CA ASP A 58 2.68 -8.34 -3.41
C ASP A 58 3.88 -9.27 -3.32
N LYS A 59 3.64 -10.55 -3.06
CA LYS A 59 4.76 -11.48 -2.88
C LYS A 59 5.43 -11.83 -4.20
N ALA A 60 4.62 -12.05 -5.22
CA ALA A 60 5.11 -12.44 -6.52
C ALA A 60 4.21 -11.86 -7.59
N ARG A 61 4.69 -11.86 -8.83
CA ARG A 61 3.89 -11.44 -9.98
C ARG A 61 2.67 -12.32 -10.17
N LYS A 62 2.80 -13.60 -9.82
CA LYS A 62 1.69 -14.54 -9.88
C LYS A 62 0.91 -14.50 -8.59
N THR A 63 -0.38 -14.23 -8.71
CA THR A 63 -1.33 -14.32 -7.62
C THR A 63 -2.31 -15.45 -7.95
N PHE A 64 -3.18 -15.80 -7.01
CA PHE A 64 -4.20 -16.80 -7.30
C PHE A 64 -5.09 -16.38 -8.46
N ARG A 65 -5.30 -15.07 -8.65
CA ARG A 65 -6.07 -14.56 -9.79
C ARG A 65 -5.36 -14.84 -11.11
N SER A 66 -4.04 -14.72 -11.13
CA SER A 66 -3.25 -15.04 -12.32
C SER A 66 -3.29 -16.51 -12.65
N ASP A 67 -3.36 -17.38 -11.63
CA ASP A 67 -3.45 -18.82 -11.84
C ASP A 67 -4.82 -19.23 -12.40
N ILE A 68 -5.89 -18.60 -11.92
CA ILE A 68 -7.24 -18.88 -12.38
C ILE A 68 -7.51 -18.22 -13.73
N TYR A 69 -7.03 -17.00 -13.90
CA TYR A 69 -7.21 -16.22 -15.11
C TYR A 69 -5.85 -15.80 -15.64
N PRO A 70 -5.19 -16.64 -16.45
CA PRO A 70 -3.85 -16.32 -16.93
C PRO A 70 -3.76 -14.96 -17.62
N GLU A 71 -4.87 -14.49 -18.19
CA GLU A 71 -4.93 -13.21 -18.88
C GLU A 71 -5.15 -12.01 -17.95
N TYR A 72 -5.37 -12.24 -16.65
CA TYR A 72 -5.71 -11.18 -15.71
C TYR A 72 -4.69 -10.04 -15.72
N LYS A 73 -3.42 -10.37 -15.79
CA LYS A 73 -2.35 -9.39 -15.85
C LYS A 73 -1.60 -9.37 -17.17
N ALA A 74 -2.19 -9.97 -18.20
CA ALA A 74 -1.54 -10.08 -19.50
C ALA A 74 -1.26 -8.72 -20.13
N HIS A 75 -2.09 -7.72 -19.85
CA HIS A 75 -1.93 -6.38 -20.40
C HIS A 75 -1.00 -5.48 -19.58
N ARG A 76 -0.61 -5.91 -18.39
CA ARG A 76 0.31 -5.13 -17.58
C ARG A 76 1.73 -5.37 -18.08
N PRO A 77 2.46 -4.31 -18.39
CA PRO A 77 3.86 -4.48 -18.77
C PRO A 77 4.67 -5.01 -17.59
N PRO A 78 5.75 -5.74 -17.85
CA PRO A 78 6.64 -6.13 -16.76
C PRO A 78 7.25 -4.88 -16.11
N PRO A 79 7.69 -4.97 -14.86
CA PRO A 79 8.35 -3.85 -14.23
C PRO A 79 9.61 -3.46 -14.99
N PRO A 80 9.98 -2.17 -15.02
CA PRO A 80 11.23 -1.75 -15.62
C PRO A 80 12.43 -2.50 -15.02
N ASP A 81 13.45 -2.76 -15.83
CA ASP A 81 14.63 -3.49 -15.37
C ASP A 81 15.29 -2.83 -14.17
N GLU A 82 15.29 -1.50 -14.13
CA GLU A 82 15.90 -0.74 -13.04
C GLU A 82 15.13 -0.88 -11.74
N LEU A 83 13.86 -1.24 -11.81
CA LEU A 83 13.02 -1.41 -10.61
C LEU A 83 13.20 -2.78 -9.98
N ILE A 84 13.44 -3.80 -10.79
CA ILE A 84 13.47 -5.20 -10.31
C ILE A 84 14.41 -5.41 -9.11
N PRO A 85 15.68 -4.96 -9.14
CA PRO A 85 16.57 -5.16 -8.00
C PRO A 85 16.14 -4.36 -6.78
N GLN A 86 15.33 -3.34 -6.96
CA GLN A 86 14.91 -2.50 -5.84
C GLN A 86 13.82 -3.12 -4.99
N PHE A 87 13.09 -4.12 -5.50
CA PHE A 87 12.07 -4.80 -4.68
C PHE A 87 12.68 -5.44 -3.44
N ALA A 88 13.79 -6.15 -3.60
CA ALA A 88 14.48 -6.77 -2.48
C ALA A 88 15.04 -5.72 -1.52
N LEU A 89 15.59 -4.64 -2.06
CA LEU A 89 16.16 -3.57 -1.24
C LEU A 89 15.10 -2.85 -0.42
N VAL A 90 13.91 -2.66 -0.98
CA VAL A 90 12.79 -2.08 -0.24
C VAL A 90 12.39 -2.97 0.93
N ARG A 91 12.36 -4.30 0.71
CA ARG A 91 12.07 -5.23 1.79
C ARG A 91 13.13 -5.17 2.88
N GLU A 92 14.40 -5.09 2.50
CA GLU A 92 15.49 -4.94 3.46
C GLU A 92 15.36 -3.64 4.25
N ALA A 93 15.02 -2.55 3.60
CA ALA A 93 14.81 -1.26 4.27
C ALA A 93 13.67 -1.34 5.28
N THR A 94 12.58 -2.01 4.92
CA THR A 94 11.43 -2.20 5.80
C THR A 94 11.83 -2.99 7.04
N ASP A 95 12.59 -4.05 6.86
CA ASP A 95 13.09 -4.86 7.98
C ASP A 95 14.03 -4.05 8.87
N ALA A 96 14.89 -3.24 8.27
CA ALA A 96 15.82 -2.41 9.02
C ALA A 96 15.11 -1.37 9.89
N LEU A 97 13.92 -0.95 9.47
CA LEU A 97 13.08 -0.02 10.24
C LEU A 97 12.23 -0.73 11.30
N ASN A 98 12.39 -2.04 11.43
CA ASN A 98 11.62 -2.87 12.37
C ASN A 98 10.12 -2.82 12.12
N ILE A 99 9.71 -2.72 10.87
CA ILE A 99 8.30 -2.72 10.49
C ILE A 99 7.95 -4.08 9.90
N PRO A 100 6.88 -4.74 10.38
CA PRO A 100 6.44 -5.99 9.76
C PRO A 100 6.15 -5.78 8.27
N ALA A 101 6.77 -6.61 7.44
CA ALA A 101 6.52 -6.65 6.01
C ALA A 101 5.70 -7.91 5.73
N VAL A 102 4.48 -7.74 5.24
CA VAL A 102 3.54 -8.84 5.06
C VAL A 102 3.29 -9.09 3.59
N SER A 103 3.40 -10.33 3.19
CA SER A 103 3.00 -10.78 1.87
C SER A 103 2.58 -12.24 1.98
N LEU A 104 1.59 -12.63 1.19
CA LEU A 104 1.10 -14.01 1.17
C LEU A 104 1.09 -14.51 -0.26
N GLU A 105 1.62 -15.70 -0.46
CA GLU A 105 1.65 -16.30 -1.77
C GLU A 105 0.23 -16.55 -2.27
N GLY A 106 -0.01 -16.21 -3.52
CA GLY A 106 -1.34 -16.35 -4.12
C GLY A 106 -2.28 -15.19 -3.87
N PHE A 107 -1.87 -14.17 -3.12
CA PHE A 107 -2.73 -13.02 -2.82
C PHE A 107 -2.05 -11.71 -3.21
N GLU A 108 -2.85 -10.78 -3.68
CA GLU A 108 -2.38 -9.41 -3.92
C GLU A 108 -2.41 -8.61 -2.62
N ALA A 109 -1.61 -7.55 -2.58
CA ALA A 109 -1.55 -6.67 -1.41
C ALA A 109 -2.95 -6.14 -1.04
N ASP A 110 -3.75 -5.78 -2.02
CA ASP A 110 -5.10 -5.24 -1.78
C ASP A 110 -5.98 -6.23 -1.02
N ASP A 111 -5.88 -7.52 -1.33
CA ASP A 111 -6.66 -8.54 -0.66
C ASP A 111 -6.25 -8.68 0.81
N ILE A 112 -4.95 -8.60 1.07
CA ILE A 112 -4.41 -8.69 2.42
C ILE A 112 -4.82 -7.46 3.23
N ILE A 113 -4.71 -6.27 2.64
CA ILE A 113 -5.12 -5.03 3.28
C ILE A 113 -6.60 -5.08 3.65
N ALA A 114 -7.44 -5.53 2.73
CA ALA A 114 -8.89 -5.61 2.98
C ALA A 114 -9.19 -6.54 4.15
N THR A 115 -8.54 -7.69 4.21
CA THR A 115 -8.74 -8.66 5.28
C THR A 115 -8.29 -8.10 6.62
N TYR A 116 -7.10 -7.52 6.68
CA TYR A 116 -6.58 -6.97 7.93
C TYR A 116 -7.38 -5.78 8.42
N ALA A 117 -7.80 -4.90 7.50
CA ALA A 117 -8.61 -3.75 7.87
C ALA A 117 -9.94 -4.18 8.48
N ARG A 118 -10.58 -5.17 7.86
CA ARG A 118 -11.85 -5.69 8.37
C ARG A 118 -11.67 -6.32 9.75
N GLU A 119 -10.66 -7.19 9.89
CA GLU A 119 -10.43 -7.88 11.17
C GLU A 119 -10.09 -6.89 12.29
N ALA A 120 -9.24 -5.91 12.01
CA ALA A 120 -8.89 -4.91 13.01
C ALA A 120 -10.09 -4.07 13.41
N ALA A 121 -10.89 -3.65 12.45
CA ALA A 121 -12.09 -2.85 12.72
C ALA A 121 -13.11 -3.64 13.53
N GLU A 122 -13.28 -4.92 13.24
CA GLU A 122 -14.17 -5.80 14.01
C GLU A 122 -13.74 -5.94 15.46
N GLN A 123 -12.44 -5.80 15.74
CA GLN A 123 -11.91 -5.82 17.09
C GLN A 123 -11.95 -4.46 17.77
N GLY A 124 -12.53 -3.46 17.14
CA GLY A 124 -12.70 -2.13 17.71
C GLY A 124 -11.56 -1.17 17.43
N ALA A 125 -10.59 -1.54 16.59
CA ALA A 125 -9.49 -0.66 16.26
C ALA A 125 -9.89 0.37 15.21
N GLU A 126 -9.20 1.50 15.23
CA GLU A 126 -9.23 2.44 14.11
C GLU A 126 -8.16 2.00 13.11
N VAL A 127 -8.46 2.07 11.83
CA VAL A 127 -7.56 1.63 10.78
C VAL A 127 -7.31 2.78 9.81
N THR A 128 -6.05 3.01 9.49
CA THR A 128 -5.68 3.92 8.41
C THR A 128 -4.97 3.11 7.33
N ILE A 129 -5.53 3.14 6.12
CA ILE A 129 -4.91 2.52 4.96
C ILE A 129 -4.11 3.60 4.24
N VAL A 130 -2.82 3.40 4.12
CA VAL A 130 -1.94 4.38 3.45
C VAL A 130 -1.72 3.92 2.02
N SER A 131 -2.42 4.55 1.10
CA SER A 131 -2.39 4.20 -0.32
C SER A 131 -2.98 5.33 -1.15
N SER A 132 -2.63 5.35 -2.43
CA SER A 132 -3.28 6.23 -3.40
C SER A 132 -4.16 5.45 -4.36
N ASP A 133 -4.34 4.15 -4.13
CA ASP A 133 -5.14 3.29 -4.99
C ASP A 133 -6.63 3.52 -4.73
N LYS A 134 -7.34 3.97 -5.76
CA LYS A 134 -8.76 4.27 -5.65
C LYS A 134 -9.60 3.04 -5.32
N ASP A 135 -9.14 1.86 -5.70
CA ASP A 135 -9.88 0.63 -5.43
C ASP A 135 -9.99 0.34 -3.94
N LEU A 136 -9.02 0.80 -3.15
CA LEU A 136 -9.06 0.64 -1.69
C LEU A 136 -10.03 1.61 -1.02
N MET A 137 -10.51 2.62 -1.72
CA MET A 137 -11.48 3.56 -1.14
C MET A 137 -12.79 2.89 -0.74
N GLN A 138 -13.13 1.76 -1.37
CA GLN A 138 -14.33 1.00 -1.01
C GLN A 138 -14.27 0.45 0.41
N LEU A 139 -13.09 0.39 1.02
CA LEU A 139 -12.92 -0.10 2.38
C LEU A 139 -13.18 0.97 3.43
N VAL A 140 -13.28 2.24 3.04
CA VAL A 140 -13.45 3.36 3.97
C VAL A 140 -14.84 3.31 4.59
N ASN A 141 -14.87 3.45 5.92
CA ASN A 141 -16.11 3.52 6.70
C ASN A 141 -15.84 4.29 7.99
N ASP A 142 -16.71 4.14 9.00
CA ASP A 142 -16.57 4.90 10.24
C ASP A 142 -15.27 4.60 11.01
N ARG A 143 -14.71 3.40 10.84
CA ARG A 143 -13.49 2.99 11.55
C ARG A 143 -12.27 2.93 10.64
N VAL A 144 -12.46 2.89 9.33
CA VAL A 144 -11.38 2.76 8.36
C VAL A 144 -11.30 4.04 7.55
N THR A 145 -10.14 4.69 7.60
CA THR A 145 -9.85 5.86 6.78
C THR A 145 -8.70 5.53 5.84
N MET A 146 -8.53 6.35 4.83
CA MET A 146 -7.45 6.19 3.87
C MET A 146 -6.62 7.47 3.85
N LEU A 147 -5.30 7.31 3.82
CA LEU A 147 -4.37 8.42 3.75
C LEU A 147 -3.59 8.32 2.46
N ASP A 148 -3.71 9.34 1.62
CA ASP A 148 -2.86 9.49 0.44
C ASP A 148 -1.64 10.30 0.88
N ALA A 149 -0.54 9.59 1.16
CA ALA A 149 0.66 10.21 1.69
C ALA A 149 1.35 11.14 0.69
N MET A 150 1.17 10.88 -0.60
CA MET A 150 1.76 11.74 -1.64
C MET A 150 1.10 13.11 -1.66
N LYS A 151 -0.21 13.16 -1.45
CA LYS A 151 -0.98 14.40 -1.41
C LYS A 151 -1.20 14.89 0.01
N ASN A 152 -0.77 14.13 1.01
CA ASN A 152 -1.01 14.41 2.42
C ASN A 152 -2.50 14.64 2.68
N LYS A 153 -3.34 13.79 2.12
CA LYS A 153 -4.79 13.95 2.18
C LYS A 153 -5.43 12.73 2.84
N VAL A 154 -6.26 12.99 3.86
CA VAL A 154 -7.04 11.97 4.54
C VAL A 154 -8.38 11.83 3.82
N ILE A 155 -8.76 10.58 3.55
CA ILE A 155 -10.02 10.25 2.89
C ILE A 155 -10.89 9.51 3.89
N ARG A 156 -12.04 10.09 4.23
CA ARG A 156 -13.00 9.54 5.15
C ARG A 156 -14.29 9.20 4.40
N ALA A 157 -15.25 8.63 5.11
CA ALA A 157 -16.52 8.22 4.50
C ALA A 157 -17.21 9.36 3.74
N GLU A 158 -17.15 10.58 4.27
CA GLU A 158 -17.77 11.73 3.61
C GLU A 158 -17.15 12.02 2.25
N GLN A 159 -15.82 11.93 2.14
CA GLN A 159 -15.14 12.19 0.88
C GLN A 159 -15.42 11.11 -0.15
N VAL A 160 -15.59 9.87 0.29
CA VAL A 160 -15.98 8.79 -0.62
C VAL A 160 -17.37 9.05 -1.18
N PHE A 161 -18.28 9.46 -0.31
CA PHE A 161 -19.65 9.81 -0.73
C PHE A 161 -19.64 10.93 -1.77
N GLU A 162 -18.90 12.00 -1.50
CA GLU A 162 -18.81 13.14 -2.42
C GLU A 162 -18.24 12.74 -3.77
N LYS A 163 -17.20 11.92 -3.77
CA LYS A 163 -16.50 11.56 -5.00
C LYS A 163 -17.31 10.66 -5.91
N PHE A 164 -18.00 9.69 -5.33
CA PHE A 164 -18.74 8.69 -6.11
C PHE A 164 -20.24 8.95 -6.14
N GLY A 165 -20.72 9.96 -5.40
CA GLY A 165 -22.14 10.27 -5.32
C GLY A 165 -22.95 9.28 -4.49
N VAL A 166 -22.30 8.27 -3.92
CA VAL A 166 -22.93 7.27 -3.06
C VAL A 166 -21.98 6.93 -1.92
N GLY A 167 -22.53 6.75 -0.75
CA GLY A 167 -21.77 6.24 0.39
C GLY A 167 -22.07 4.76 0.56
N ASP A 168 -21.46 4.15 1.58
CA ASP A 168 -21.65 2.73 1.87
C ASP A 168 -23.10 2.34 1.96
N ARG A 169 -23.88 3.19 2.61
CA ARG A 169 -25.30 2.93 2.82
C ARG A 169 -26.11 3.00 1.54
N LYS A 170 -25.66 3.78 0.60
CA LYS A 170 -26.40 4.01 -0.64
C LYS A 170 -26.04 3.03 -1.74
N SER A 171 -24.92 2.36 -1.58
CA SER A 171 -24.53 1.34 -2.53
C SER A 171 -25.44 0.13 -2.51
N VAL A 172 -26.26 0.00 -1.49
CA VAL A 172 -27.22 -1.11 -1.36
C VAL A 172 -28.61 -0.79 -1.93
N VAL A 173 -28.79 0.41 -2.38
CA VAL A 173 -30.08 0.83 -2.94
C VAL A 173 -30.20 0.48 -4.42
#